data_f40f0ca4f7ab1d2ad3381cd2810ddc65
#
_entry.id   f40f0ca4f7ab1d2ad3381cd2810ddc65
#
_cell.length_a   1.000
_cell.length_b   1.000
_cell.length_c   1.000
_cell.angle_alpha   90.00
_cell.angle_beta   90.00
_cell.angle_gamma   90.00
#
_symmetry.space_group_name_H-M   'P 1'
#
loop_
_entity.id
_entity.type
_entity.pdbx_description
1 polymer ?
#
loop_
_entity_poly.entity_id
_entity_poly.type
_entity_poly.pdbx_seq_one_letter_code
_entity_poly.pdbx_strand_id
1 'polypeptide(L)'
;MDPVVDSVVPKLQRRIAQIVAQERPPGLAIGIVRDQELVWQQGFGLADIASGRPVDQHTLFLVASISKTFTATAIMQLRDDRKLRLDDPIVRFIPEFSAVPNPFGSIEDVTLLRLLTHRSGLVGESPTAHWSTTRFPTREEVLATIPKLQIAIEPDSAFKYSNLGFALLGEVIARVSGRSFADYVRSEILTPLGMDSSAFELTSAARELMATGHLPHPYDDVANVAQVPETFGGYAAAAGLRSSVADLAKWISLQFRTKAPKREGNQVLRGESLSAMHRVRWVEADWSIGYALTWWATRMRENIYHHHSGGDHGFLTFAAFSKPHRIGIIALSNGTGHFATARIAFDGLEMLVAAASETEMPPSKSVATPAEFKRYLGGYTAVHFGGELRIEFRNGALVLSMRPTPGMPPPPPAPLIATREPHIFTVSKGRPAGEQIVFELSDSGEVTGFSLGELKYLRNRQ
;
A
#
# COMPACT_ATOMS: atom_id res chain seq x y z
N MET A 1 -0.56 -20.19 16.85
CA MET A 1 -1.32 -20.08 15.59
C MET A 1 -2.29 -18.92 15.71
N ASP A 2 -2.50 -18.16 14.66
CA ASP A 2 -3.41 -17.00 14.67
C ASP A 2 -4.85 -17.47 14.36
N PRO A 3 -5.81 -17.31 15.28
CA PRO A 3 -7.17 -17.83 15.12
C PRO A 3 -7.88 -17.32 13.86
N VAL A 4 -7.60 -16.08 13.45
CA VAL A 4 -8.17 -15.48 12.24
C VAL A 4 -7.67 -16.23 11.01
N VAL A 5 -6.34 -16.44 10.94
CA VAL A 5 -5.70 -17.13 9.81
C VAL A 5 -6.13 -18.59 9.77
N ASP A 6 -6.12 -19.29 10.90
CA ASP A 6 -6.53 -20.71 11.00
C ASP A 6 -7.98 -20.93 10.52
N SER A 7 -8.89 -19.99 10.80
CA SER A 7 -10.28 -20.06 10.34
C SER A 7 -10.44 -19.83 8.83
N VAL A 8 -9.55 -19.07 8.21
CA VAL A 8 -9.65 -18.66 6.79
C VAL A 8 -8.86 -19.58 5.86
N VAL A 9 -7.70 -20.10 6.30
CA VAL A 9 -6.78 -20.88 5.47
C VAL A 9 -7.45 -22.01 4.69
N PRO A 10 -8.34 -22.85 5.26
CA PRO A 10 -8.97 -23.94 4.50
C PRO A 10 -9.83 -23.43 3.33
N LYS A 11 -10.49 -22.28 3.48
CA LYS A 11 -11.28 -21.66 2.42
C LYS A 11 -10.39 -21.01 1.37
N LEU A 12 -9.34 -20.34 1.82
CA LEU A 12 -8.35 -19.70 0.96
C LEU A 12 -7.61 -20.74 0.12
N GLN A 13 -7.18 -21.85 0.70
CA GLN A 13 -6.53 -22.95 -0.04
C GLN A 13 -7.42 -23.50 -1.15
N ARG A 14 -8.71 -23.70 -0.91
CA ARG A 14 -9.66 -24.10 -1.97
C ARG A 14 -9.75 -23.06 -3.08
N ARG A 15 -9.76 -21.76 -2.69
CA ARG A 15 -9.79 -20.67 -3.67
C ARG A 15 -8.52 -20.61 -4.49
N ILE A 16 -7.35 -20.76 -3.86
CA ILE A 16 -6.04 -20.83 -4.52
C ILE A 16 -6.02 -21.99 -5.51
N ALA A 17 -6.45 -23.19 -5.10
CA ALA A 17 -6.49 -24.36 -5.98
C ALA A 17 -7.36 -24.13 -7.23
N GLN A 18 -8.49 -23.43 -7.10
CA GLN A 18 -9.33 -23.05 -8.25
C GLN A 18 -8.58 -22.08 -9.18
N ILE A 19 -7.92 -21.06 -8.63
CA ILE A 19 -7.17 -20.08 -9.43
C ILE A 19 -5.98 -20.77 -10.13
N VAL A 20 -5.23 -21.60 -9.41
CA VAL A 20 -4.11 -22.36 -9.97
C VAL A 20 -4.56 -23.28 -11.10
N ALA A 21 -5.70 -23.96 -10.95
CA ALA A 21 -6.26 -24.83 -11.99
C ALA A 21 -6.70 -24.04 -13.24
N GLN A 22 -7.19 -22.82 -13.07
CA GLN A 22 -7.63 -21.95 -14.17
C GLN A 22 -6.47 -21.26 -14.88
N GLU A 23 -5.54 -20.70 -14.11
CA GLU A 23 -4.50 -19.80 -14.61
C GLU A 23 -3.19 -20.53 -14.91
N ARG A 24 -2.99 -21.75 -14.35
CA ARG A 24 -1.85 -22.63 -14.55
C ARG A 24 -0.46 -21.97 -14.40
N PRO A 25 -0.19 -21.21 -13.32
CA PRO A 25 1.15 -20.69 -13.11
C PRO A 25 2.15 -21.84 -12.95
N PRO A 26 3.36 -21.78 -13.55
CA PRO A 26 4.37 -22.82 -13.41
C PRO A 26 4.75 -23.08 -11.95
N GLY A 27 4.94 -21.99 -11.20
CA GLY A 27 5.20 -22.00 -9.77
C GLY A 27 4.62 -20.75 -9.12
N LEU A 28 4.23 -20.91 -7.85
CA LEU A 28 3.59 -19.84 -7.06
C LEU A 28 3.97 -19.99 -5.60
N ALA A 29 4.49 -18.93 -4.99
CA ALA A 29 4.73 -18.82 -3.54
C ALA A 29 3.76 -17.82 -2.93
N ILE A 30 3.10 -18.19 -1.82
CA ILE A 30 2.14 -17.33 -1.13
C ILE A 30 2.53 -17.26 0.34
N GLY A 31 2.43 -16.05 0.93
CA GLY A 31 2.61 -15.81 2.35
C GLY A 31 1.55 -14.91 2.93
N ILE A 32 1.11 -15.20 4.15
CA ILE A 32 0.21 -14.36 4.94
C ILE A 32 1.01 -13.80 6.12
N VAL A 33 0.99 -12.48 6.21
CA VAL A 33 1.62 -11.74 7.31
C VAL A 33 0.52 -11.23 8.25
N ARG A 34 0.66 -11.51 9.52
CA ARG A 34 -0.17 -10.94 10.58
C ARG A 34 0.71 -10.14 11.52
N ASP A 35 0.53 -8.83 11.51
CA ASP A 35 1.37 -7.90 12.26
C ASP A 35 2.88 -8.03 11.91
N GLN A 36 3.66 -8.66 12.79
CA GLN A 36 5.11 -8.77 12.63
C GLN A 36 5.56 -10.17 12.21
N GLU A 37 4.64 -11.08 11.92
CA GLU A 37 4.94 -12.49 11.69
C GLU A 37 4.40 -13.00 10.36
N LEU A 38 5.21 -13.83 9.68
CA LEU A 38 4.75 -14.69 8.60
C LEU A 38 4.03 -15.88 9.23
N VAL A 39 2.70 -15.83 9.30
CA VAL A 39 1.88 -16.80 10.04
C VAL A 39 1.44 -17.98 9.19
N TRP A 40 1.50 -17.88 7.89
CA TRP A 40 1.23 -18.97 6.96
C TRP A 40 1.96 -18.75 5.64
N GLN A 41 2.41 -19.85 5.04
CA GLN A 41 3.01 -19.84 3.71
C GLN A 41 2.76 -21.17 2.99
N GLN A 42 2.71 -21.13 1.66
CA GLN A 42 2.62 -22.33 0.83
C GLN A 42 3.19 -22.07 -0.56
N GLY A 43 3.98 -23.04 -1.06
CA GLY A 43 4.40 -23.14 -2.44
C GLY A 43 3.49 -24.05 -3.25
N PHE A 44 3.32 -23.75 -4.51
CA PHE A 44 2.58 -24.54 -5.51
C PHE A 44 3.43 -24.65 -6.77
N GLY A 45 3.41 -25.79 -7.42
CA GLY A 45 4.17 -26.03 -8.64
C GLY A 45 5.68 -26.00 -8.44
N LEU A 46 6.41 -25.65 -9.49
CA LEU A 46 7.85 -25.79 -9.58
C LEU A 46 8.55 -24.43 -9.70
N ALA A 47 9.59 -24.24 -8.92
CA ALA A 47 10.52 -23.12 -9.06
C ALA A 47 11.39 -23.29 -10.31
N ASP A 48 11.71 -24.52 -10.63
CA ASP A 48 12.45 -24.88 -11.84
C ASP A 48 11.88 -26.18 -12.41
N ILE A 49 11.32 -26.10 -13.61
CA ILE A 49 10.66 -27.25 -14.27
C ILE A 49 11.70 -28.28 -14.70
N ALA A 50 12.87 -27.84 -15.17
CA ALA A 50 13.88 -28.74 -15.71
C ALA A 50 14.50 -29.66 -14.64
N SER A 51 14.72 -29.12 -13.42
CA SER A 51 15.23 -29.89 -12.28
C SER A 51 14.14 -30.53 -11.43
N GLY A 52 12.89 -30.17 -11.63
CA GLY A 52 11.77 -30.59 -10.76
C GLY A 52 11.78 -29.95 -9.38
N ARG A 53 12.52 -28.85 -9.17
CA ARG A 53 12.63 -28.17 -7.86
C ARG A 53 11.31 -27.50 -7.49
N PRO A 54 10.69 -27.85 -6.35
CA PRO A 54 9.43 -27.24 -5.92
C PRO A 54 9.63 -25.80 -5.46
N VAL A 55 8.54 -25.02 -5.47
CA VAL A 55 8.49 -23.69 -4.85
C VAL A 55 8.39 -23.82 -3.34
N ASP A 56 9.14 -23.01 -2.61
CA ASP A 56 9.05 -22.84 -1.15
C ASP A 56 9.13 -21.36 -0.74
N GLN A 57 9.11 -21.09 0.58
CA GLN A 57 9.18 -19.72 1.11
C GLN A 57 10.52 -19.01 0.88
N HIS A 58 11.58 -19.73 0.59
CA HIS A 58 12.94 -19.23 0.35
C HIS A 58 13.27 -19.10 -1.13
N THR A 59 12.43 -19.66 -2.00
CA THR A 59 12.57 -19.51 -3.44
C THR A 59 12.61 -18.03 -3.80
N LEU A 60 13.65 -17.62 -4.54
CA LEU A 60 13.80 -16.23 -5.00
C LEU A 60 13.06 -16.01 -6.31
N PHE A 61 12.37 -14.88 -6.36
CA PHE A 61 11.67 -14.38 -7.54
C PHE A 61 12.19 -12.99 -7.89
N LEU A 62 12.23 -12.64 -9.16
CA LEU A 62 12.35 -11.25 -9.57
C LEU A 62 11.07 -10.53 -9.16
N VAL A 63 11.16 -9.64 -8.17
CA VAL A 63 9.96 -8.94 -7.68
C VAL A 63 9.63 -7.68 -8.48
N ALA A 64 10.43 -7.40 -9.48
CA ALA A 64 10.26 -6.35 -10.47
C ALA A 64 9.82 -5.02 -9.80
N SER A 65 8.71 -4.42 -10.20
CA SER A 65 8.30 -3.09 -9.73
C SER A 65 7.99 -2.98 -8.23
N ILE A 66 7.90 -4.05 -7.47
CA ILE A 66 7.89 -3.96 -5.98
C ILE A 66 9.19 -3.29 -5.49
N SER A 67 10.29 -3.36 -6.23
CA SER A 67 11.56 -2.62 -5.98
C SER A 67 11.34 -1.13 -5.73
N LYS A 68 10.35 -0.52 -6.39
CA LYS A 68 10.04 0.90 -6.26
C LYS A 68 9.64 1.29 -4.82
N THR A 69 9.05 0.37 -4.07
CA THR A 69 8.67 0.62 -2.68
C THR A 69 9.91 0.78 -1.78
N PHE A 70 10.99 0.07 -2.10
CA PHE A 70 12.30 0.22 -1.44
C PHE A 70 12.97 1.53 -1.83
N THR A 71 12.91 1.91 -3.11
CA THR A 71 13.40 3.20 -3.61
C THR A 71 12.71 4.36 -2.92
N ALA A 72 11.38 4.32 -2.82
CA ALA A 72 10.62 5.35 -2.11
C ALA A 72 10.99 5.42 -0.62
N THR A 73 11.23 4.27 0.03
CA THR A 73 11.68 4.23 1.43
C THR A 73 13.07 4.86 1.57
N ALA A 74 14.01 4.60 0.66
CA ALA A 74 15.34 5.22 0.66
C ALA A 74 15.26 6.74 0.50
N ILE A 75 14.43 7.26 -0.40
CA ILE A 75 14.18 8.71 -0.51
C ILE A 75 13.60 9.27 0.79
N MET A 76 12.67 8.55 1.43
CA MET A 76 12.09 8.99 2.69
C MET A 76 13.09 8.95 3.86
N GLN A 77 14.05 8.03 3.85
CA GLN A 77 15.17 8.03 4.80
C GLN A 77 16.05 9.27 4.62
N LEU A 78 16.44 9.59 3.39
CA LEU A 78 17.24 10.78 3.09
C LEU A 78 16.50 12.09 3.41
N ARG A 79 15.16 12.11 3.25
CA ARG A 79 14.32 13.23 3.70
C ARG A 79 14.35 13.36 5.23
N ASP A 80 14.19 12.25 5.95
CA ASP A 80 14.21 12.24 7.43
C ASP A 80 15.56 12.68 7.98
N ASP A 81 16.65 12.37 7.25
CA ASP A 81 18.01 12.81 7.51
C ASP A 81 18.27 14.26 7.05
N ARG A 82 17.25 14.97 6.54
CA ARG A 82 17.30 16.36 6.03
C ARG A 82 18.28 16.59 4.88
N LYS A 83 18.62 15.55 4.13
CA LYS A 83 19.51 15.63 2.96
C LYS A 83 18.79 16.08 1.70
N LEU A 84 17.48 15.90 1.66
CA LEU A 84 16.60 16.32 0.57
C LEU A 84 15.17 16.61 1.11
N ARG A 85 14.36 17.25 0.28
CA ARG A 85 12.92 17.46 0.50
C ARG A 85 12.15 16.83 -0.65
N LEU A 86 10.90 16.42 -0.42
CA LEU A 86 10.09 15.83 -1.50
C LEU A 86 9.69 16.85 -2.57
N ASP A 87 9.62 18.12 -2.21
CA ASP A 87 9.34 19.25 -3.10
C ASP A 87 10.59 19.80 -3.81
N ASP A 88 11.78 19.26 -3.52
CA ASP A 88 12.99 19.61 -4.28
C ASP A 88 12.83 19.17 -5.75
N PRO A 89 13.16 20.04 -6.72
CA PRO A 89 13.21 19.67 -8.12
C PRO A 89 14.36 18.71 -8.40
N ILE A 90 14.15 17.77 -9.31
CA ILE A 90 15.17 16.77 -9.67
C ILE A 90 16.48 17.40 -10.17
N VAL A 91 16.39 18.53 -10.85
CA VAL A 91 17.55 19.27 -11.38
C VAL A 91 18.55 19.68 -10.29
N ARG A 92 18.12 19.79 -9.03
CA ARG A 92 19.00 20.04 -7.90
C ARG A 92 20.01 18.92 -7.68
N PHE A 93 19.63 17.68 -7.96
CA PHE A 93 20.43 16.48 -7.74
C PHE A 93 21.04 15.94 -9.02
N ILE A 94 20.36 16.15 -10.14
CA ILE A 94 20.77 15.75 -11.49
C ILE A 94 20.73 17.00 -12.38
N PRO A 95 21.77 17.87 -12.32
CA PRO A 95 21.79 19.13 -13.07
C PRO A 95 21.63 18.93 -14.60
N GLU A 96 22.08 17.77 -15.09
CA GLU A 96 21.93 17.39 -16.51
C GLU A 96 20.46 17.35 -16.95
N PHE A 97 19.54 17.13 -16.01
CA PHE A 97 18.09 17.11 -16.28
C PHE A 97 17.53 18.47 -16.73
N SER A 98 18.31 19.56 -16.52
CA SER A 98 17.95 20.89 -17.06
C SER A 98 17.86 20.92 -18.60
N ALA A 99 18.45 19.94 -19.29
CA ALA A 99 18.36 19.79 -20.74
C ALA A 99 17.03 19.19 -21.21
N VAL A 100 16.18 18.67 -20.32
CA VAL A 100 14.89 18.06 -20.67
C VAL A 100 13.85 19.14 -20.97
N PRO A 101 13.26 19.19 -22.19
CA PRO A 101 12.22 20.17 -22.47
C PRO A 101 10.93 19.87 -21.69
N ASN A 102 10.40 20.90 -21.04
CA ASN A 102 9.08 20.88 -20.45
C ASN A 102 8.17 21.92 -21.13
N PRO A 103 7.33 21.51 -22.10
CA PRO A 103 6.46 22.43 -22.81
C PRO A 103 5.30 22.96 -21.95
N PHE A 104 5.11 22.43 -20.74
CA PHE A 104 3.99 22.76 -19.85
C PHE A 104 4.37 23.74 -18.73
N GLY A 105 5.66 24.08 -18.56
CA GLY A 105 6.11 24.97 -17.51
C GLY A 105 7.61 24.87 -17.23
N SER A 106 8.00 25.13 -15.98
CA SER A 106 9.39 25.00 -15.58
C SER A 106 9.83 23.53 -15.47
N ILE A 107 11.07 23.23 -15.81
CA ILE A 107 11.65 21.91 -15.54
C ILE A 107 11.80 21.67 -14.02
N GLU A 108 11.82 22.73 -13.21
CA GLU A 108 11.81 22.64 -11.75
C GLU A 108 10.49 22.09 -11.19
N ASP A 109 9.41 22.06 -12.00
CA ASP A 109 8.17 21.41 -11.63
C ASP A 109 8.30 19.89 -11.51
N VAL A 110 9.35 19.30 -12.06
CA VAL A 110 9.63 17.87 -11.91
C VAL A 110 10.31 17.62 -10.56
N THR A 111 9.48 17.52 -9.51
CA THR A 111 9.94 17.30 -8.13
C THR A 111 10.07 15.80 -7.78
N LEU A 112 10.81 15.49 -6.70
CA LEU A 112 10.92 14.12 -6.20
C LEU A 112 9.56 13.56 -5.82
N LEU A 113 8.64 14.37 -5.28
CA LEU A 113 7.28 13.97 -4.97
C LEU A 113 6.52 13.52 -6.22
N ARG A 114 6.60 14.29 -7.30
CA ARG A 114 5.92 13.98 -8.56
C ARG A 114 6.48 12.73 -9.22
N LEU A 115 7.79 12.47 -9.10
CA LEU A 115 8.40 11.21 -9.55
C LEU A 115 7.90 10.02 -8.72
N LEU A 116 7.91 10.12 -7.38
CA LEU A 116 7.44 9.07 -6.46
C LEU A 116 5.95 8.72 -6.63
N THR A 117 5.15 9.64 -7.14
CA THR A 117 3.71 9.48 -7.34
C THR A 117 3.33 9.25 -8.81
N HIS A 118 4.31 9.11 -9.70
CA HIS A 118 4.09 8.98 -11.14
C HIS A 118 3.27 10.13 -11.75
N ARG A 119 3.49 11.37 -11.26
CA ARG A 119 2.77 12.58 -11.70
C ARG A 119 3.69 13.66 -12.26
N SER A 120 4.94 13.30 -12.54
CA SER A 120 5.91 14.22 -13.13
C SER A 120 5.69 14.53 -14.61
N GLY A 121 4.81 13.78 -15.27
CA GLY A 121 4.63 13.87 -16.71
C GLY A 121 5.78 13.31 -17.56
N LEU A 122 6.86 12.85 -16.93
CA LEU A 122 8.03 12.27 -17.60
C LEU A 122 7.65 11.04 -18.42
N VAL A 123 8.30 10.83 -19.57
CA VAL A 123 8.18 9.60 -20.37
C VAL A 123 8.42 8.34 -19.51
N GLY A 124 7.78 7.24 -19.87
CA GLY A 124 7.86 5.99 -19.11
C GLY A 124 9.25 5.39 -19.05
N GLU A 125 9.96 5.46 -20.19
CA GLU A 125 11.24 4.80 -20.40
C GLU A 125 12.26 5.72 -21.06
N SER A 126 13.56 5.43 -20.85
CA SER A 126 14.61 6.04 -21.65
C SER A 126 14.61 5.45 -23.07
N PRO A 127 15.18 6.17 -24.06
CA PRO A 127 15.25 5.70 -25.44
C PRO A 127 16.32 4.59 -25.64
N THR A 128 16.55 3.76 -24.63
CA THR A 128 17.42 2.61 -24.66
C THR A 128 16.60 1.32 -24.71
N ALA A 129 16.88 0.43 -25.64
CA ALA A 129 16.23 -0.87 -25.67
C ALA A 129 16.72 -1.73 -24.48
N HIS A 130 15.83 -2.11 -23.56
CA HIS A 130 16.19 -2.92 -22.39
C HIS A 130 15.14 -3.97 -22.00
N TRP A 131 13.83 -3.69 -22.07
CA TRP A 131 12.80 -4.66 -21.69
C TRP A 131 12.67 -5.85 -22.65
N SER A 132 13.09 -5.71 -23.88
CA SER A 132 13.12 -6.78 -24.89
C SER A 132 14.46 -7.49 -24.99
N THR A 133 15.42 -7.15 -24.14
CA THR A 133 16.78 -7.72 -24.15
C THR A 133 17.18 -8.14 -22.74
N THR A 134 18.24 -8.94 -22.64
CA THR A 134 18.83 -9.31 -21.34
C THR A 134 19.84 -8.29 -20.82
N ARG A 135 20.11 -7.22 -21.59
CA ARG A 135 21.04 -6.16 -21.21
C ARG A 135 20.28 -4.88 -20.88
N PHE A 136 20.32 -4.49 -19.63
CA PHE A 136 19.87 -3.17 -19.19
C PHE A 136 20.96 -2.11 -19.35
N PRO A 137 20.61 -0.85 -19.60
CA PRO A 137 21.58 0.23 -19.69
C PRO A 137 22.27 0.45 -18.34
N THR A 138 23.56 0.78 -18.39
CA THR A 138 24.28 1.21 -17.19
C THR A 138 23.73 2.54 -16.67
N ARG A 139 24.13 2.94 -15.48
CA ARG A 139 23.81 4.25 -14.91
C ARG A 139 24.21 5.40 -15.86
N GLU A 140 25.43 5.32 -16.40
CA GLU A 140 25.98 6.33 -17.32
C GLU A 140 25.22 6.37 -18.63
N GLU A 141 24.81 5.22 -19.16
CA GLU A 141 24.01 5.11 -20.38
C GLU A 141 22.62 5.73 -20.17
N VAL A 142 21.96 5.53 -19.00
CA VAL A 142 20.69 6.19 -18.68
C VAL A 142 20.88 7.72 -18.62
N LEU A 143 21.90 8.21 -17.92
CA LEU A 143 22.17 9.64 -17.82
C LEU A 143 22.50 10.27 -19.17
N ALA A 144 23.22 9.58 -20.05
CA ALA A 144 23.50 10.04 -21.43
C ALA A 144 22.24 10.22 -22.28
N THR A 145 21.12 9.61 -21.91
CA THR A 145 19.85 9.78 -22.63
C THR A 145 19.09 11.04 -22.23
N ILE A 146 19.45 11.71 -21.14
CA ILE A 146 18.71 12.88 -20.60
C ILE A 146 18.40 13.93 -21.65
N PRO A 147 19.32 14.34 -22.55
CA PRO A 147 19.02 15.33 -23.58
C PRO A 147 17.95 14.88 -24.61
N LYS A 148 17.62 13.58 -24.65
CA LYS A 148 16.61 12.99 -25.55
C LYS A 148 15.28 12.71 -24.85
N LEU A 149 15.17 13.01 -23.56
CA LEU A 149 13.95 12.84 -22.78
C LEU A 149 12.99 14.01 -23.01
N GLN A 150 11.75 13.84 -22.59
CA GLN A 150 10.73 14.91 -22.61
C GLN A 150 9.72 14.72 -21.48
N ILE A 151 9.10 15.80 -21.07
CA ILE A 151 7.87 15.80 -20.30
C ILE A 151 6.73 15.63 -21.32
N ALA A 152 6.05 14.47 -21.27
CA ALA A 152 5.09 14.04 -22.29
C ALA A 152 3.66 14.54 -22.00
N ILE A 153 3.33 14.78 -20.75
CA ILE A 153 2.06 15.37 -20.30
C ILE A 153 2.34 16.38 -19.20
N GLU A 154 1.42 17.30 -18.99
CA GLU A 154 1.53 18.31 -17.94
C GLU A 154 1.69 17.62 -16.55
N PRO A 155 2.68 18.03 -15.73
CA PRO A 155 2.82 17.54 -14.36
C PRO A 155 1.52 17.73 -13.58
N ASP A 156 1.16 16.72 -12.77
CA ASP A 156 -0.09 16.64 -12.00
C ASP A 156 -1.41 16.55 -12.79
N SER A 157 -1.40 16.58 -14.13
CA SER A 157 -2.62 16.46 -14.93
C SER A 157 -3.20 15.03 -14.89
N ALA A 158 -2.35 14.00 -14.91
CA ALA A 158 -2.77 12.59 -14.86
C ALA A 158 -1.69 11.69 -14.23
N PHE A 159 -2.08 10.47 -13.88
CA PHE A 159 -1.14 9.41 -13.56
C PHE A 159 -0.41 8.94 -14.83
N LYS A 160 0.92 8.98 -14.80
CA LYS A 160 1.78 8.50 -15.88
C LYS A 160 2.92 7.67 -15.33
N TYR A 161 2.73 6.37 -15.34
CA TYR A 161 3.74 5.43 -14.85
C TYR A 161 5.09 5.64 -15.57
N SER A 162 6.17 5.73 -14.77
CA SER A 162 7.52 5.93 -15.31
C SER A 162 8.54 5.08 -14.55
N ASN A 163 9.10 4.06 -15.22
CA ASN A 163 10.25 3.33 -14.73
C ASN A 163 11.50 4.22 -14.73
N LEU A 164 11.64 5.03 -15.76
CA LEU A 164 12.71 6.03 -15.87
C LEU A 164 12.71 6.98 -14.67
N GLY A 165 11.53 7.44 -14.21
CA GLY A 165 11.43 8.29 -13.03
C GLY A 165 12.05 7.62 -11.80
N PHE A 166 11.85 6.32 -11.63
CA PHE A 166 12.46 5.57 -10.53
C PHE A 166 13.95 5.26 -10.75
N ALA A 167 14.38 5.04 -11.99
CA ALA A 167 15.81 4.98 -12.32
C ALA A 167 16.52 6.28 -11.90
N LEU A 168 15.94 7.43 -12.21
CA LEU A 168 16.45 8.75 -11.80
C LEU A 168 16.38 8.96 -10.28
N LEU A 169 15.35 8.47 -9.56
CA LEU A 169 15.32 8.48 -8.10
C LEU A 169 16.45 7.62 -7.51
N GLY A 170 16.80 6.49 -8.14
CA GLY A 170 17.98 5.71 -7.79
C GLY A 170 19.27 6.49 -7.92
N GLU A 171 19.40 7.30 -8.97
CA GLU A 171 20.51 8.23 -9.18
C GLU A 171 20.57 9.32 -8.09
N VAL A 172 19.42 9.89 -7.72
CA VAL A 172 19.34 10.85 -6.61
C VAL A 172 19.84 10.21 -5.32
N ILE A 173 19.41 8.99 -5.01
CA ILE A 173 19.89 8.25 -3.83
C ILE A 173 21.40 8.10 -3.88
N ALA A 174 21.96 7.70 -5.02
CA ALA A 174 23.40 7.49 -5.17
C ALA A 174 24.19 8.80 -4.97
N ARG A 175 23.77 9.90 -5.58
CA ARG A 175 24.46 11.21 -5.45
C ARG A 175 24.37 11.78 -4.04
N VAL A 176 23.20 11.69 -3.41
CA VAL A 176 22.96 12.26 -2.07
C VAL A 176 23.65 11.44 -0.97
N SER A 177 23.71 10.12 -1.13
CA SER A 177 24.32 9.23 -0.15
C SER A 177 25.82 9.01 -0.35
N GLY A 178 26.35 9.27 -1.56
CA GLY A 178 27.72 8.95 -1.96
C GLY A 178 27.97 7.44 -2.15
N ARG A 179 26.91 6.62 -2.30
CA ARG A 179 26.96 5.16 -2.40
C ARG A 179 26.13 4.70 -3.60
N SER A 180 26.43 3.50 -4.15
CA SER A 180 25.54 2.95 -5.16
C SER A 180 24.13 2.76 -4.59
N PHE A 181 23.11 2.83 -5.45
CA PHE A 181 21.72 2.57 -5.05
C PHE A 181 21.57 1.20 -4.38
N ALA A 182 22.15 0.16 -4.96
CA ALA A 182 22.07 -1.20 -4.43
C ALA A 182 22.74 -1.33 -3.06
N ASP A 183 23.92 -0.72 -2.87
CA ASP A 183 24.62 -0.72 -1.59
C ASP A 183 23.85 0.06 -0.51
N TYR A 184 23.26 1.19 -0.89
CA TYR A 184 22.43 1.96 0.04
C TYR A 184 21.23 1.13 0.52
N VAL A 185 20.44 0.57 -0.40
CA VAL A 185 19.27 -0.22 -0.03
C VAL A 185 19.67 -1.46 0.77
N ARG A 186 20.76 -2.14 0.39
CA ARG A 186 21.25 -3.30 1.11
C ARG A 186 21.56 -2.97 2.58
N SER A 187 22.36 -1.93 2.83
CA SER A 187 22.83 -1.62 4.19
C SER A 187 21.81 -0.86 5.04
N GLU A 188 20.97 -0.02 4.43
CA GLU A 188 20.04 0.84 5.16
C GLU A 188 18.62 0.23 5.26
N ILE A 189 18.32 -0.80 4.47
CA ILE A 189 16.97 -1.39 4.43
C ILE A 189 17.02 -2.92 4.57
N LEU A 190 17.68 -3.63 3.65
CA LEU A 190 17.61 -5.10 3.61
C LEU A 190 18.28 -5.73 4.84
N THR A 191 19.53 -5.40 5.10
CA THR A 191 20.29 -5.94 6.25
C THR A 191 19.63 -5.62 7.60
N PRO A 192 19.21 -4.37 7.91
CA PRO A 192 18.53 -4.09 9.17
C PRO A 192 17.20 -4.82 9.33
N LEU A 193 16.49 -5.12 8.23
CA LEU A 193 15.27 -5.92 8.27
C LEU A 193 15.53 -7.42 8.34
N GLY A 194 16.78 -7.87 8.17
CA GLY A 194 17.14 -9.28 8.07
C GLY A 194 16.64 -9.93 6.77
N MET A 195 16.54 -9.16 5.68
CA MET A 195 16.15 -9.65 4.34
C MET A 195 17.39 -10.21 3.61
N ASP A 196 18.01 -11.22 4.20
CA ASP A 196 19.37 -11.69 3.88
C ASP A 196 19.47 -12.39 2.52
N SER A 197 18.34 -12.89 2.01
CA SER A 197 18.27 -13.54 0.69
C SER A 197 17.92 -12.53 -0.43
N SER A 198 17.52 -11.32 -0.08
CA SER A 198 17.09 -10.30 -1.05
C SER A 198 18.28 -9.50 -1.57
N ALA A 199 18.36 -9.33 -2.89
CA ALA A 199 19.47 -8.59 -3.50
C ALA A 199 19.12 -8.05 -4.91
N PHE A 200 19.86 -7.01 -5.33
CA PHE A 200 19.84 -6.51 -6.71
C PHE A 200 20.80 -7.31 -7.61
N GLU A 201 21.85 -7.84 -7.02
CA GLU A 201 22.84 -8.71 -7.69
C GLU A 201 22.98 -9.99 -6.86
N LEU A 202 22.78 -11.14 -7.50
CA LEU A 202 22.81 -12.43 -6.81
C LEU A 202 24.23 -12.98 -6.70
N THR A 203 24.59 -13.47 -5.52
CA THR A 203 25.73 -14.35 -5.33
C THR A 203 25.48 -15.70 -6.00
N SER A 204 26.52 -16.52 -6.22
CA SER A 204 26.34 -17.84 -6.79
C SER A 204 25.37 -18.71 -5.98
N ALA A 205 25.46 -18.70 -4.66
CA ALA A 205 24.55 -19.43 -3.78
C ALA A 205 23.09 -18.92 -3.89
N ALA A 206 22.88 -17.62 -3.99
CA ALA A 206 21.53 -17.07 -4.16
C ALA A 206 20.92 -17.39 -5.54
N ARG A 207 21.76 -17.57 -6.57
CA ARG A 207 21.28 -18.00 -7.90
C ARG A 207 20.66 -19.39 -7.88
N GLU A 208 21.15 -20.30 -7.05
CA GLU A 208 20.57 -21.64 -6.88
C GLU A 208 19.16 -21.61 -6.30
N LEU A 209 18.82 -20.58 -5.52
CA LEU A 209 17.49 -20.37 -4.98
C LEU A 209 16.54 -19.67 -5.97
N MET A 210 17.06 -19.06 -7.05
CA MET A 210 16.23 -18.31 -8.01
C MET A 210 15.31 -19.24 -8.78
N ALA A 211 14.04 -18.87 -8.89
CA ALA A 211 13.11 -19.55 -9.77
C ALA A 211 13.44 -19.25 -11.24
N THR A 212 13.15 -20.20 -12.10
CA THR A 212 13.20 -20.01 -13.56
C THR A 212 11.92 -19.33 -14.03
N GLY A 213 12.04 -18.14 -14.64
CA GLY A 213 10.92 -17.40 -15.18
C GLY A 213 10.36 -18.01 -16.47
N HIS A 214 9.04 -17.90 -16.67
CA HIS A 214 8.37 -18.45 -17.83
C HIS A 214 7.46 -17.41 -18.49
N LEU A 215 7.62 -17.27 -19.82
CA LEU A 215 6.76 -16.45 -20.68
C LEU A 215 5.71 -17.35 -21.36
N PRO A 216 4.47 -16.89 -21.56
CA PRO A 216 3.49 -17.66 -22.31
C PRO A 216 3.97 -17.86 -23.75
N HIS A 217 3.78 -19.04 -24.30
CA HIS A 217 3.98 -19.29 -25.71
C HIS A 217 2.67 -19.06 -26.47
N PRO A 218 2.64 -18.24 -27.52
CA PRO A 218 1.38 -17.87 -28.19
C PRO A 218 0.70 -19.04 -28.93
N TYR A 219 1.43 -20.12 -29.19
CA TYR A 219 0.95 -21.25 -30.02
C TYR A 219 1.07 -22.62 -29.35
N ASP A 220 1.69 -22.71 -28.18
CA ASP A 220 1.91 -23.97 -27.46
C ASP A 220 1.51 -23.86 -25.99
N ASP A 221 1.07 -24.97 -25.40
CA ASP A 221 0.82 -25.07 -23.95
C ASP A 221 2.12 -25.07 -23.12
N VAL A 222 3.28 -25.04 -23.78
CA VAL A 222 4.60 -25.02 -23.11
C VAL A 222 5.10 -23.59 -23.03
N ALA A 223 5.26 -23.09 -21.81
CA ALA A 223 5.82 -21.76 -21.56
C ALA A 223 7.32 -21.70 -21.91
N ASN A 224 7.73 -20.63 -22.59
CA ASN A 224 9.13 -20.39 -22.87
C ASN A 224 9.89 -19.96 -21.61
N VAL A 225 11.10 -20.48 -21.42
CA VAL A 225 12.01 -20.02 -20.37
C VAL A 225 12.44 -18.58 -20.66
N ALA A 226 12.19 -17.69 -19.71
CA ALA A 226 12.62 -16.30 -19.79
C ALA A 226 14.09 -16.17 -19.42
N GLN A 227 14.84 -15.41 -20.20
CA GLN A 227 16.20 -15.06 -19.85
C GLN A 227 16.18 -13.82 -18.93
N VAL A 228 16.52 -14.00 -17.66
CA VAL A 228 16.54 -12.92 -16.66
C VAL A 228 17.88 -12.20 -16.74
N PRO A 229 17.90 -10.87 -16.81
CA PRO A 229 19.16 -10.10 -16.76
C PRO A 229 19.94 -10.36 -15.46
N GLU A 230 21.25 -10.42 -15.55
CA GLU A 230 22.10 -10.50 -14.35
C GLU A 230 21.96 -9.26 -13.47
N THR A 231 21.96 -8.10 -14.12
CA THR A 231 21.77 -6.80 -13.47
C THR A 231 20.77 -5.94 -14.25
N PHE A 232 20.03 -5.11 -13.53
CA PHE A 232 19.16 -4.09 -14.11
C PHE A 232 19.89 -2.74 -14.30
N GLY A 233 21.20 -2.68 -14.05
CA GLY A 233 22.01 -1.49 -14.26
C GLY A 233 21.38 -0.22 -13.67
N GLY A 234 21.22 0.82 -14.50
CA GLY A 234 20.59 2.07 -14.13
C GLY A 234 19.10 1.97 -13.76
N TYR A 235 18.44 0.84 -14.09
CA TYR A 235 17.03 0.57 -13.75
C TYR A 235 16.86 -0.27 -12.48
N ALA A 236 17.92 -0.58 -11.75
CA ALA A 236 17.85 -1.37 -10.52
C ALA A 236 16.81 -0.81 -9.53
N ALA A 237 16.73 0.51 -9.40
CA ALA A 237 15.78 1.21 -8.54
C ALA A 237 14.30 1.06 -8.99
N ALA A 238 14.06 0.73 -10.24
CA ALA A 238 12.72 0.55 -10.80
C ALA A 238 12.24 -0.91 -10.75
N ALA A 239 13.14 -1.92 -10.90
CA ALA A 239 12.71 -3.30 -11.09
C ALA A 239 13.71 -4.37 -10.65
N GLY A 240 14.91 -4.04 -10.16
CA GLY A 240 16.02 -4.97 -10.06
C GLY A 240 16.07 -5.90 -8.86
N LEU A 241 15.16 -5.79 -7.89
CA LEU A 241 15.20 -6.59 -6.66
C LEU A 241 14.75 -8.04 -6.92
N ARG A 242 15.52 -8.98 -6.37
CA ARG A 242 15.11 -10.39 -6.20
C ARG A 242 14.84 -10.62 -4.73
N SER A 243 13.76 -11.34 -4.44
CA SER A 243 13.33 -11.57 -3.06
C SER A 243 12.49 -12.85 -2.95
N SER A 244 12.21 -13.25 -1.72
CA SER A 244 11.39 -14.41 -1.36
C SER A 244 10.18 -14.00 -0.54
N VAL A 245 9.24 -14.93 -0.35
CA VAL A 245 8.09 -14.73 0.57
C VAL A 245 8.58 -14.45 1.99
N ALA A 246 9.60 -15.19 2.47
CA ALA A 246 10.14 -15.03 3.82
C ALA A 246 10.71 -13.62 4.06
N ASP A 247 11.43 -13.07 3.08
CA ASP A 247 11.99 -11.72 3.19
C ASP A 247 10.94 -10.63 2.99
N LEU A 248 10.07 -10.78 1.98
CA LEU A 248 8.98 -9.81 1.76
C LEU A 248 7.99 -9.78 2.94
N ALA A 249 7.87 -10.84 3.72
CA ALA A 249 7.08 -10.81 4.96
C ALA A 249 7.62 -9.79 5.96
N LYS A 250 8.95 -9.68 6.10
CA LYS A 250 9.62 -8.67 6.94
C LYS A 250 9.37 -7.25 6.39
N TRP A 251 9.36 -7.11 5.05
CA TRP A 251 9.03 -5.86 4.38
C TRP A 251 7.57 -5.42 4.63
N ILE A 252 6.62 -6.34 4.53
CA ILE A 252 5.20 -6.06 4.83
C ILE A 252 5.01 -5.78 6.32
N SER A 253 5.66 -6.52 7.21
CA SER A 253 5.63 -6.27 8.66
C SER A 253 6.08 -4.85 9.02
N LEU A 254 7.09 -4.32 8.34
CA LEU A 254 7.54 -2.94 8.51
C LEU A 254 6.38 -1.94 8.25
N GLN A 255 5.51 -2.20 7.27
CA GLN A 255 4.41 -1.29 6.91
C GLN A 255 3.42 -1.07 8.06
N PHE A 256 3.38 -1.96 9.05
CA PHE A 256 2.52 -1.86 10.22
C PHE A 256 3.14 -1.08 11.39
N ARG A 257 4.43 -0.73 11.36
CA ARG A 257 5.17 -0.04 12.43
C ARG A 257 5.02 1.49 12.38
N THR A 258 3.82 1.97 12.08
CA THR A 258 3.54 3.39 11.83
C THR A 258 3.55 4.28 13.09
N LYS A 259 3.71 3.69 14.27
CA LYS A 259 3.80 4.42 15.55
C LYS A 259 5.23 4.53 16.10
N ALA A 260 6.22 3.92 15.46
CA ALA A 260 7.60 3.96 15.91
C ALA A 260 8.18 5.38 15.78
N PRO A 261 8.66 6.00 16.88
CA PRO A 261 9.07 7.41 16.86
C PRO A 261 10.42 7.64 16.20
N LYS A 262 11.28 6.62 16.16
CA LYS A 262 12.66 6.72 15.68
C LYS A 262 12.98 5.62 14.65
N ARG A 263 13.98 5.88 13.82
CA ARG A 263 14.66 4.90 12.99
C ARG A 263 15.79 4.27 13.83
N GLU A 264 15.60 3.01 14.23
CA GLU A 264 16.54 2.29 15.06
C GLU A 264 16.39 0.77 14.87
N GLY A 265 17.51 0.03 14.83
CA GLY A 265 17.52 -1.40 14.59
C GLY A 265 16.80 -1.77 13.30
N ASN A 266 15.82 -2.66 13.39
CA ASN A 266 14.99 -3.06 12.26
C ASN A 266 13.85 -2.09 11.92
N GLN A 267 13.77 -0.92 12.60
CA GLN A 267 12.88 0.18 12.24
C GLN A 267 13.59 1.09 11.25
N VAL A 268 13.64 0.70 9.99
CA VAL A 268 14.41 1.37 8.93
C VAL A 268 13.83 2.73 8.50
N LEU A 269 12.60 3.05 8.89
CA LEU A 269 11.96 4.35 8.62
C LEU A 269 11.09 4.75 9.81
N ARG A 270 11.01 6.05 10.14
CA ARG A 270 10.11 6.54 11.19
C ARG A 270 8.66 6.18 10.90
N GLY A 271 7.88 5.89 11.93
CA GLY A 271 6.48 5.51 11.78
C GLY A 271 5.60 6.58 11.10
N GLU A 272 5.87 7.87 11.39
CA GLU A 272 5.21 8.98 10.70
C GLU A 272 5.55 9.03 9.21
N SER A 273 6.79 8.67 8.86
CA SER A 273 7.24 8.60 7.46
C SER A 273 6.61 7.42 6.73
N LEU A 274 6.48 6.25 7.37
CA LEU A 274 5.68 5.13 6.85
C LEU A 274 4.23 5.55 6.64
N SER A 275 3.63 6.25 7.61
CA SER A 275 2.27 6.76 7.49
C SER A 275 2.13 7.76 6.33
N ALA A 276 3.13 8.61 6.11
CA ALA A 276 3.16 9.54 4.99
C ALA A 276 3.30 8.82 3.64
N MET A 277 4.02 7.68 3.59
CA MET A 277 4.12 6.84 2.39
C MET A 277 2.78 6.20 2.01
N HIS A 278 1.93 5.86 2.98
CA HIS A 278 0.62 5.24 2.75
C HIS A 278 -0.50 6.26 2.51
N ARG A 279 -0.24 7.55 2.73
CA ARG A 279 -1.27 8.58 2.52
C ARG A 279 -1.56 8.72 1.03
N VAL A 280 -2.81 8.43 0.65
CA VAL A 280 -3.31 8.67 -0.71
C VAL A 280 -3.21 10.16 -1.01
N ARG A 281 -2.59 10.49 -2.13
CA ARG A 281 -2.35 11.88 -2.59
C ARG A 281 -3.19 12.24 -3.80
N TRP A 282 -3.58 11.23 -4.55
CA TRP A 282 -4.41 11.38 -5.72
C TRP A 282 -5.28 10.13 -5.89
N VAL A 283 -6.48 10.29 -6.44
CA VAL A 283 -7.44 9.21 -6.69
C VAL A 283 -7.95 9.29 -8.12
N GLU A 284 -8.31 8.14 -8.68
CA GLU A 284 -9.05 8.08 -9.94
C GLU A 284 -10.43 8.70 -9.79
N ALA A 285 -11.04 9.12 -10.90
CA ALA A 285 -12.32 9.82 -10.91
C ALA A 285 -13.46 9.01 -10.26
N ASP A 286 -13.41 7.70 -10.34
CA ASP A 286 -14.39 6.77 -9.72
C ASP A 286 -14.04 6.39 -8.27
N TRP A 287 -12.94 6.89 -7.74
CA TRP A 287 -12.45 6.64 -6.39
C TRP A 287 -12.12 5.15 -6.08
N SER A 288 -11.98 4.32 -7.11
CA SER A 288 -11.64 2.91 -6.97
C SER A 288 -10.16 2.70 -6.62
N ILE A 289 -9.29 3.53 -7.20
CA ILE A 289 -7.84 3.45 -7.05
C ILE A 289 -7.30 4.81 -6.63
N GLY A 290 -6.46 4.81 -5.61
CA GLY A 290 -5.65 5.93 -5.18
C GLY A 290 -4.16 5.65 -5.30
N TYR A 291 -3.37 6.71 -5.30
CA TYR A 291 -1.91 6.65 -5.41
C TYR A 291 -1.29 7.38 -4.21
N ALA A 292 -0.48 6.66 -3.48
CA ALA A 292 0.33 7.16 -2.38
C ALA A 292 1.79 7.34 -2.85
N LEU A 293 2.78 7.40 -1.96
CA LEU A 293 4.18 7.37 -2.39
C LEU A 293 4.51 5.93 -2.83
N THR A 294 4.45 5.70 -4.13
CA THR A 294 4.67 4.39 -4.78
C THR A 294 3.58 3.34 -4.53
N TRP A 295 3.02 3.28 -3.32
CA TRP A 295 1.95 2.35 -3.03
C TRP A 295 0.65 2.75 -3.74
N TRP A 296 0.03 1.79 -4.41
CA TRP A 296 -1.34 1.91 -4.88
C TRP A 296 -2.29 1.64 -3.73
N ALA A 297 -3.44 2.25 -3.74
CA ALA A 297 -4.47 2.06 -2.72
C ALA A 297 -5.79 1.75 -3.43
N THR A 298 -6.16 0.48 -3.44
CA THR A 298 -7.43 0.04 -4.04
C THR A 298 -8.52 0.00 -2.99
N ARG A 299 -9.64 0.64 -3.30
CA ARG A 299 -10.83 0.58 -2.47
C ARG A 299 -11.70 -0.60 -2.89
N MET A 300 -11.91 -1.54 -1.97
CA MET A 300 -12.84 -2.65 -2.13
C MET A 300 -13.86 -2.59 -1.00
N ARG A 301 -15.13 -2.36 -1.33
CA ARG A 301 -16.19 -2.10 -0.35
C ARG A 301 -15.81 -0.94 0.58
N GLU A 302 -15.67 -1.19 1.89
CA GLU A 302 -15.31 -0.21 2.90
C GLU A 302 -13.81 -0.21 3.23
N ASN A 303 -13.04 -1.16 2.68
CA ASN A 303 -11.62 -1.33 2.96
C ASN A 303 -10.75 -0.67 1.91
N ILE A 304 -9.59 -0.20 2.34
CA ILE A 304 -8.52 0.28 1.45
C ILE A 304 -7.32 -0.64 1.64
N TYR A 305 -6.90 -1.26 0.53
CA TYR A 305 -5.73 -2.12 0.48
C TYR A 305 -4.59 -1.42 -0.24
N HIS A 306 -3.47 -1.28 0.46
CA HIS A 306 -2.25 -0.79 -0.16
C HIS A 306 -1.53 -1.95 -0.84
N HIS A 307 -1.05 -1.74 -2.06
CA HIS A 307 -0.39 -2.80 -2.79
C HIS A 307 0.62 -2.26 -3.80
N HIS A 308 1.49 -3.14 -4.26
CA HIS A 308 2.28 -2.95 -5.48
C HIS A 308 2.43 -4.30 -6.18
N SER A 309 2.29 -4.29 -7.50
CA SER A 309 2.57 -5.44 -8.35
C SER A 309 3.96 -5.33 -8.96
N GLY A 310 4.48 -6.45 -9.42
CA GLY A 310 5.67 -6.51 -10.24
C GLY A 310 5.48 -7.48 -11.38
N GLY A 311 5.97 -7.15 -12.56
CA GLY A 311 5.91 -8.04 -13.70
C GLY A 311 7.06 -7.77 -14.65
N ASP A 312 7.89 -8.79 -14.89
CA ASP A 312 9.00 -8.73 -15.85
C ASP A 312 9.63 -10.11 -16.04
N HIS A 313 10.23 -10.37 -17.22
CA HIS A 313 11.05 -11.54 -17.54
C HIS A 313 10.51 -12.87 -16.97
N GLY A 314 9.24 -13.15 -17.20
CA GLY A 314 8.63 -14.40 -16.76
C GLY A 314 8.19 -14.45 -15.30
N PHE A 315 8.14 -13.34 -14.61
CA PHE A 315 7.67 -13.23 -13.22
C PHE A 315 6.48 -12.31 -13.10
N LEU A 316 5.50 -12.69 -12.26
CA LEU A 316 4.43 -11.84 -11.77
C LEU A 316 4.40 -11.90 -10.25
N THR A 317 4.41 -10.75 -9.62
CA THR A 317 4.48 -10.63 -8.17
C THR A 317 3.48 -9.62 -7.66
N PHE A 318 3.00 -9.83 -6.45
CA PHE A 318 2.04 -8.96 -5.81
C PHE A 318 2.28 -8.94 -4.30
N ALA A 319 2.35 -7.75 -3.72
CA ALA A 319 2.42 -7.55 -2.28
C ALA A 319 1.34 -6.56 -1.89
N ALA A 320 0.47 -6.95 -0.96
CA ALA A 320 -0.68 -6.14 -0.55
C ALA A 320 -0.92 -6.23 0.95
N PHE A 321 -1.49 -5.17 1.54
CA PHE A 321 -1.80 -5.17 2.97
C PHE A 321 -2.97 -4.26 3.34
N SER A 322 -3.64 -4.63 4.42
CA SER A 322 -4.60 -3.82 5.17
C SER A 322 -3.91 -3.23 6.39
N LYS A 323 -3.68 -1.94 6.39
CA LYS A 323 -3.03 -1.24 7.51
C LYS A 323 -3.86 -1.28 8.80
N PRO A 324 -5.19 -1.03 8.79
CA PRO A 324 -5.99 -1.08 10.01
C PRO A 324 -5.97 -2.46 10.68
N HIS A 325 -6.05 -3.54 9.90
CA HIS A 325 -6.10 -4.90 10.40
C HIS A 325 -4.73 -5.56 10.58
N ARG A 326 -3.64 -4.90 10.14
CA ARG A 326 -2.26 -5.40 10.18
C ARG A 326 -2.13 -6.78 9.54
N ILE A 327 -2.78 -6.94 8.38
CA ILE A 327 -2.79 -8.16 7.59
C ILE A 327 -2.15 -7.86 6.24
N GLY A 328 -1.23 -8.71 5.79
CA GLY A 328 -0.63 -8.64 4.48
C GLY A 328 -0.63 -9.97 3.76
N ILE A 329 -0.63 -9.92 2.44
CA ILE A 329 -0.46 -11.08 1.56
C ILE A 329 0.61 -10.78 0.53
N ILE A 330 1.45 -11.79 0.31
CA ILE A 330 2.50 -11.82 -0.71
C ILE A 330 2.17 -12.98 -1.63
N ALA A 331 2.17 -12.74 -2.93
CA ALA A 331 2.00 -13.77 -3.95
C ALA A 331 3.04 -13.57 -5.05
N LEU A 332 3.91 -14.55 -5.26
CA LEU A 332 5.04 -14.51 -6.20
C LEU A 332 4.92 -15.67 -7.17
N SER A 333 4.95 -15.40 -8.47
CA SER A 333 4.90 -16.41 -9.51
C SER A 333 6.07 -16.28 -10.47
N ASN A 334 6.57 -17.41 -10.95
CA ASN A 334 7.57 -17.51 -12.02
C ASN A 334 6.93 -17.74 -13.40
N GLY A 335 5.74 -17.22 -13.61
CA GLY A 335 5.05 -17.21 -14.90
C GLY A 335 4.38 -15.88 -15.15
N THR A 336 4.18 -15.54 -16.43
CA THR A 336 3.38 -14.37 -16.88
C THR A 336 2.20 -14.84 -17.73
N GLY A 337 1.34 -13.91 -18.14
CA GLY A 337 0.14 -14.24 -18.92
C GLY A 337 -1.07 -14.65 -18.09
N HIS A 338 -1.03 -14.45 -16.76
CA HIS A 338 -2.12 -14.74 -15.84
C HIS A 338 -2.28 -13.65 -14.77
N PHE A 339 -3.37 -13.69 -14.02
CA PHE A 339 -3.67 -12.75 -12.92
C PHE A 339 -3.71 -13.41 -11.54
N ALA A 340 -3.17 -14.63 -11.40
CA ALA A 340 -3.27 -15.44 -10.18
C ALA A 340 -2.78 -14.68 -8.94
N THR A 341 -1.63 -14.00 -9.02
CA THR A 341 -1.02 -13.30 -7.87
C THR A 341 -1.92 -12.20 -7.30
N ALA A 342 -2.46 -11.33 -8.15
CA ALA A 342 -3.35 -10.25 -7.73
C ALA A 342 -4.69 -10.79 -7.20
N ARG A 343 -5.30 -11.78 -7.90
CA ARG A 343 -6.56 -12.41 -7.49
C ARG A 343 -6.44 -13.08 -6.11
N ILE A 344 -5.36 -13.84 -5.90
CA ILE A 344 -5.11 -14.52 -4.61
C ILE A 344 -4.91 -13.49 -3.50
N ALA A 345 -4.14 -12.43 -3.76
CA ALA A 345 -3.87 -11.42 -2.76
C ALA A 345 -5.13 -10.67 -2.33
N PHE A 346 -5.96 -10.22 -3.27
CA PHE A 346 -7.19 -9.51 -2.94
C PHE A 346 -8.26 -10.43 -2.33
N ASP A 347 -8.51 -11.62 -2.91
CA ASP A 347 -9.47 -12.57 -2.35
C ASP A 347 -9.07 -12.98 -0.93
N GLY A 348 -7.79 -13.23 -0.70
CA GLY A 348 -7.26 -13.57 0.61
C GLY A 348 -7.38 -12.43 1.62
N LEU A 349 -7.04 -11.19 1.24
CA LEU A 349 -7.21 -10.01 2.11
C LEU A 349 -8.67 -9.80 2.49
N GLU A 350 -9.61 -9.89 1.53
CA GLU A 350 -11.04 -9.77 1.82
C GLU A 350 -11.51 -10.83 2.83
N MET A 351 -11.09 -12.09 2.66
CA MET A 351 -11.43 -13.18 3.58
C MET A 351 -10.85 -12.96 4.99
N LEU A 352 -9.57 -12.58 5.06
CA LEU A 352 -8.86 -12.39 6.33
C LEU A 352 -9.35 -11.15 7.08
N VAL A 353 -9.60 -10.06 6.37
CA VAL A 353 -10.13 -8.82 6.96
C VAL A 353 -11.56 -9.03 7.46
N ALA A 354 -12.40 -9.74 6.72
CA ALA A 354 -13.75 -10.09 7.18
C ALA A 354 -13.71 -10.91 8.48
N ALA A 355 -12.88 -11.95 8.54
CA ALA A 355 -12.73 -12.79 9.73
C ALA A 355 -12.13 -12.01 10.92
N ALA A 356 -11.15 -11.12 10.66
CA ALA A 356 -10.59 -10.26 11.71
C ALA A 356 -11.65 -9.32 12.27
N SER A 357 -12.47 -8.71 11.40
CA SER A 357 -13.55 -7.81 11.81
C SER A 357 -14.63 -8.53 12.61
N GLU A 358 -14.95 -9.79 12.29
CA GLU A 358 -15.87 -10.62 13.06
C GLU A 358 -15.31 -10.96 14.46
N THR A 359 -13.99 -11.19 14.55
CA THR A 359 -13.31 -11.51 15.81
C THR A 359 -13.12 -10.27 16.70
N GLU A 360 -12.87 -9.12 16.10
CA GLU A 360 -12.74 -7.83 16.80
C GLU A 360 -14.08 -7.21 17.18
N MET A 361 -15.18 -7.61 16.53
CA MET A 361 -16.53 -7.30 17.00
C MET A 361 -16.81 -8.21 18.21
N PRO A 362 -17.02 -7.63 19.41
CA PRO A 362 -17.58 -8.42 20.48
C PRO A 362 -18.87 -9.06 19.96
N PRO A 363 -19.16 -10.34 20.32
CA PRO A 363 -20.40 -10.98 19.88
C PRO A 363 -21.53 -9.99 20.13
N SER A 364 -22.38 -9.77 19.14
CA SER A 364 -23.55 -8.88 19.24
C SER A 364 -24.55 -9.54 20.18
N LYS A 365 -24.18 -9.64 21.48
CA LYS A 365 -25.15 -9.61 22.52
C LYS A 365 -25.80 -8.26 22.34
N SER A 366 -27.08 -8.23 22.10
CA SER A 366 -27.86 -6.99 22.24
C SER A 366 -27.58 -6.48 23.63
N VAL A 367 -26.55 -5.65 23.75
CA VAL A 367 -26.19 -5.02 25.02
C VAL A 367 -27.39 -4.10 25.26
N ALA A 368 -28.19 -4.45 26.24
CA ALA A 368 -29.32 -3.62 26.63
C ALA A 368 -28.74 -2.23 26.89
N THR A 369 -29.34 -1.23 26.27
CA THR A 369 -28.91 0.17 26.46
C THR A 369 -28.86 0.47 27.96
N PRO A 370 -27.69 0.84 28.50
CA PRO A 370 -27.59 1.22 29.90
C PRO A 370 -28.61 2.30 30.24
N ALA A 371 -29.21 2.22 31.42
CA ALA A 371 -30.27 3.14 31.81
C ALA A 371 -29.87 4.63 31.72
N GLU A 372 -28.57 4.89 31.99
CA GLU A 372 -27.95 6.22 31.89
C GLU A 372 -27.92 6.79 30.47
N PHE A 373 -27.85 5.94 29.42
CA PHE A 373 -27.81 6.39 28.02
C PHE A 373 -29.20 6.54 27.40
N LYS A 374 -30.24 5.91 27.96
CA LYS A 374 -31.59 5.95 27.40
C LYS A 374 -32.11 7.38 27.22
N ARG A 375 -31.74 8.28 28.14
CA ARG A 375 -32.18 9.68 28.10
C ARG A 375 -31.69 10.45 26.87
N TYR A 376 -30.59 10.06 26.28
CA TYR A 376 -29.98 10.73 25.11
C TYR A 376 -30.51 10.21 23.78
N LEU A 377 -31.14 9.02 23.75
CA LEU A 377 -31.58 8.41 22.49
C LEU A 377 -32.73 9.20 21.88
N GLY A 378 -32.68 9.33 20.54
CA GLY A 378 -33.75 9.96 19.77
C GLY A 378 -33.26 10.72 18.55
N GLY A 379 -34.22 11.35 17.87
CA GLY A 379 -33.99 12.29 16.80
C GLY A 379 -33.88 13.71 17.30
N TYR A 380 -33.03 14.50 16.67
CA TYR A 380 -32.78 15.90 17.01
C TYR A 380 -32.71 16.73 15.74
N THR A 381 -33.47 17.81 15.69
CA THR A 381 -33.54 18.69 14.51
C THR A 381 -32.80 20.00 14.76
N ALA A 382 -31.98 20.39 13.81
CA ALA A 382 -31.23 21.63 13.84
C ALA A 382 -32.17 22.84 13.78
N VAL A 383 -31.97 23.80 14.67
CA VAL A 383 -32.85 25.00 14.80
C VAL A 383 -32.80 25.87 13.54
N HIS A 384 -31.65 25.98 12.86
CA HIS A 384 -31.47 26.97 11.81
C HIS A 384 -31.62 26.45 10.37
N PHE A 385 -31.50 25.12 10.14
CA PHE A 385 -31.53 24.56 8.78
C PHE A 385 -32.29 23.24 8.62
N GLY A 386 -33.00 22.78 9.66
CA GLY A 386 -33.92 21.64 9.57
C GLY A 386 -33.30 20.26 9.39
N GLY A 387 -31.96 20.15 9.47
CA GLY A 387 -31.25 18.86 9.36
C GLY A 387 -31.50 18.00 10.61
N GLU A 388 -31.78 16.71 10.42
CA GLU A 388 -32.02 15.77 11.52
C GLU A 388 -30.75 14.93 11.81
N LEU A 389 -30.34 14.92 13.08
CA LEU A 389 -29.36 14.00 13.64
C LEU A 389 -30.06 13.01 14.57
N ARG A 390 -29.48 11.83 14.75
CA ARG A 390 -29.97 10.81 15.67
C ARG A 390 -28.88 10.37 16.61
N ILE A 391 -29.24 10.25 17.87
CA ILE A 391 -28.41 9.60 18.88
C ILE A 391 -28.97 8.20 19.09
N GLU A 392 -28.14 7.20 18.83
CA GLU A 392 -28.46 5.79 18.92
C GLU A 392 -27.45 5.06 19.80
N PHE A 393 -27.83 3.92 20.35
CA PHE A 393 -26.90 3.06 21.07
C PHE A 393 -26.59 1.86 20.18
N ARG A 394 -25.34 1.76 19.73
CA ARG A 394 -24.88 0.68 18.87
C ARG A 394 -23.53 0.16 19.37
N ASN A 395 -23.37 -1.16 19.41
CA ASN A 395 -22.11 -1.83 19.77
C ASN A 395 -21.50 -1.35 21.11
N GLY A 396 -22.34 -1.12 22.10
CA GLY A 396 -21.90 -0.71 23.46
C GLY A 396 -21.57 0.77 23.63
N ALA A 397 -21.83 1.60 22.63
CA ALA A 397 -21.56 3.05 22.67
C ALA A 397 -22.74 3.88 22.13
N LEU A 398 -22.85 5.13 22.60
CA LEU A 398 -23.67 6.14 21.93
C LEU A 398 -23.01 6.51 20.60
N VAL A 399 -23.80 6.64 19.54
CA VAL A 399 -23.35 7.08 18.23
C VAL A 399 -24.21 8.22 17.70
N LEU A 400 -23.57 9.18 17.04
CA LEU A 400 -24.22 10.21 16.26
C LEU A 400 -24.41 9.70 14.83
N SER A 401 -25.62 9.68 14.32
CA SER A 401 -25.96 9.30 12.96
C SER A 401 -26.78 10.37 12.25
N MET A 402 -26.68 10.42 10.93
CA MET A 402 -27.49 11.31 10.10
C MET A 402 -28.59 10.51 9.42
N ARG A 403 -29.76 11.11 9.25
CA ARG A 403 -30.82 10.53 8.43
C ARG A 403 -30.34 10.44 6.98
N PRO A 404 -30.57 9.31 6.28
CA PRO A 404 -30.23 9.20 4.86
C PRO A 404 -30.92 10.29 4.04
N THR A 405 -30.15 11.00 3.23
CA THR A 405 -30.68 11.93 2.23
C THR A 405 -30.96 11.13 0.96
N PRO A 406 -32.14 11.27 0.30
CA PRO A 406 -32.41 10.60 -0.95
C PRO A 406 -31.28 10.87 -1.97
N GLY A 407 -30.74 9.79 -2.54
CA GLY A 407 -29.66 9.86 -3.56
C GLY A 407 -28.22 9.95 -2.99
N MET A 408 -28.05 10.04 -1.67
CA MET A 408 -26.71 10.02 -1.04
C MET A 408 -26.66 8.95 0.05
N PRO A 409 -25.59 8.13 0.11
CA PRO A 409 -25.38 7.24 1.22
C PRO A 409 -25.13 8.07 2.50
N PRO A 410 -25.74 7.71 3.66
CA PRO A 410 -25.47 8.40 4.89
C PRO A 410 -23.99 8.19 5.28
N PRO A 411 -23.36 9.20 5.89
CA PRO A 411 -22.03 9.01 6.46
C PRO A 411 -22.10 7.93 7.56
N PRO A 412 -21.00 7.18 7.77
CA PRO A 412 -20.96 6.18 8.83
C PRO A 412 -21.24 6.83 10.20
N PRO A 413 -21.97 6.15 11.11
CA PRO A 413 -22.23 6.66 12.45
C PRO A 413 -20.94 6.97 13.20
N ALA A 414 -20.92 8.11 13.90
CA ALA A 414 -19.76 8.57 14.66
C ALA A 414 -19.92 8.23 16.15
N PRO A 415 -19.04 7.39 16.74
CA PRO A 415 -19.06 7.09 18.16
C PRO A 415 -18.86 8.35 19.02
N LEU A 416 -19.60 8.41 20.13
CA LEU A 416 -19.51 9.44 21.14
C LEU A 416 -18.72 8.93 22.33
N ILE A 417 -17.68 9.65 22.70
CA ILE A 417 -16.81 9.35 23.84
C ILE A 417 -17.24 10.23 25.00
N ALA A 418 -17.65 9.62 26.12
CA ALA A 418 -17.98 10.37 27.33
C ALA A 418 -16.77 11.15 27.84
N THR A 419 -17.00 12.39 28.26
CA THR A 419 -15.98 13.22 28.92
C THR A 419 -16.05 13.07 30.45
N ARG A 420 -15.22 13.80 31.18
CA ARG A 420 -15.30 13.83 32.65
C ARG A 420 -16.52 14.67 33.14
N GLU A 421 -17.05 15.52 32.30
CA GLU A 421 -18.20 16.36 32.61
C GLU A 421 -19.50 15.61 32.23
N PRO A 422 -20.52 15.63 33.09
CA PRO A 422 -21.78 14.97 32.81
C PRO A 422 -22.46 15.61 31.61
N HIS A 423 -23.13 14.79 30.79
CA HIS A 423 -23.89 15.20 29.61
C HIS A 423 -23.06 15.78 28.46
N ILE A 424 -21.73 15.68 28.53
CA ILE A 424 -20.81 16.11 27.47
C ILE A 424 -20.09 14.90 26.86
N PHE A 425 -20.11 14.81 25.52
CA PHE A 425 -19.49 13.75 24.76
C PHE A 425 -18.66 14.33 23.63
N THR A 426 -17.50 13.75 23.36
CA THR A 426 -16.67 14.11 22.20
C THR A 426 -17.00 13.21 21.02
N VAL A 427 -17.21 13.77 19.84
CA VAL A 427 -17.41 13.02 18.60
C VAL A 427 -16.08 12.47 18.13
N SER A 428 -15.98 11.14 17.92
CA SER A 428 -14.67 10.51 17.63
C SER A 428 -14.31 10.46 16.16
N LYS A 429 -15.28 10.58 15.24
CA LYS A 429 -15.07 10.42 13.79
C LYS A 429 -16.00 11.33 12.98
N GLY A 430 -15.71 11.45 11.68
CA GLY A 430 -16.53 12.19 10.73
C GLY A 430 -16.23 13.68 10.72
N ARG A 431 -17.11 14.47 10.10
CA ARG A 431 -16.94 15.91 9.95
C ARG A 431 -16.78 16.64 11.31
N PRO A 432 -17.55 16.31 12.37
CA PRO A 432 -17.42 16.97 13.67
C PRO A 432 -16.42 16.25 14.60
N ALA A 433 -15.47 15.47 14.09
CA ALA A 433 -14.49 14.77 14.92
C ALA A 433 -13.69 15.74 15.81
N GLY A 434 -13.63 15.43 17.09
CA GLY A 434 -12.99 16.29 18.11
C GLY A 434 -13.90 17.36 18.71
N GLU A 435 -15.07 17.63 18.11
CA GLU A 435 -16.04 18.55 18.67
C GLU A 435 -16.86 17.88 19.80
N GLN A 436 -17.42 18.71 20.68
CA GLN A 436 -18.23 18.24 21.80
C GLN A 436 -19.72 18.38 21.49
N ILE A 437 -20.48 17.35 21.86
CA ILE A 437 -21.92 17.40 22.02
C ILE A 437 -22.21 17.70 23.48
N VAL A 438 -22.93 18.79 23.75
CA VAL A 438 -23.36 19.21 25.09
C VAL A 438 -24.86 19.08 25.14
N PHE A 439 -25.39 18.10 25.90
CA PHE A 439 -26.83 17.92 26.05
C PHE A 439 -27.44 18.94 27.01
N GLU A 440 -28.55 19.51 26.61
CA GLU A 440 -29.37 20.44 27.41
C GLU A 440 -30.50 19.68 28.13
N LEU A 441 -30.68 19.93 29.40
CA LEU A 441 -31.71 19.28 30.22
C LEU A 441 -32.73 20.30 30.68
N SER A 442 -34.00 19.86 30.87
CA SER A 442 -35.04 20.60 31.55
C SER A 442 -34.84 20.57 33.08
N ASP A 443 -35.60 21.34 33.81
CA ASP A 443 -35.63 21.32 35.28
C ASP A 443 -36.01 19.93 35.84
N SER A 444 -36.76 19.13 35.08
CA SER A 444 -37.12 17.75 35.42
C SER A 444 -35.99 16.73 35.09
N GLY A 445 -34.86 17.17 34.50
CA GLY A 445 -33.73 16.31 34.12
C GLY A 445 -33.90 15.53 32.80
N GLU A 446 -34.93 15.92 32.01
CA GLU A 446 -35.10 15.34 30.66
C GLU A 446 -34.25 16.07 29.63
N VAL A 447 -33.71 15.32 28.66
CA VAL A 447 -32.95 15.93 27.57
C VAL A 447 -33.88 16.63 26.59
N THR A 448 -33.69 17.93 26.44
CA THR A 448 -34.49 18.80 25.54
C THR A 448 -33.80 19.03 24.19
N GLY A 449 -32.49 18.92 24.15
CA GLY A 449 -31.70 19.16 22.97
C GLY A 449 -30.20 18.92 23.21
N PHE A 450 -29.40 19.33 22.26
CA PHE A 450 -27.94 19.44 22.43
C PHE A 450 -27.36 20.54 21.54
N SER A 451 -26.17 21.00 21.89
CA SER A 451 -25.35 21.83 21.04
C SER A 451 -24.16 21.01 20.49
N LEU A 452 -23.76 21.28 19.24
CA LEU A 452 -22.57 20.77 18.59
C LEU A 452 -21.85 21.96 17.94
N GLY A 453 -20.76 22.41 18.55
CA GLY A 453 -20.20 23.73 18.27
C GLY A 453 -21.24 24.84 18.56
N GLU A 454 -21.42 25.72 17.59
CA GLU A 454 -22.45 26.83 17.72
C GLU A 454 -23.85 26.37 17.30
N LEU A 455 -24.02 25.16 16.79
CA LEU A 455 -25.30 24.69 16.29
C LEU A 455 -26.13 24.05 17.38
N LYS A 456 -27.41 24.48 17.48
CA LYS A 456 -28.40 23.92 18.42
C LYS A 456 -29.33 22.94 17.70
N TYR A 457 -29.58 21.81 18.36
CA TYR A 457 -30.48 20.75 17.95
C TYR A 457 -31.53 20.52 19.04
N LEU A 458 -32.81 20.62 18.69
CA LEU A 458 -33.91 20.33 19.61
C LEU A 458 -34.36 18.88 19.44
N ARG A 459 -34.69 18.24 20.55
CA ARG A 459 -35.20 16.89 20.55
C ARG A 459 -36.55 16.84 19.85
N ASN A 460 -36.71 15.90 18.93
CA ASN A 460 -37.97 15.67 18.25
C ASN A 460 -39.00 15.14 19.26
N ARG A 461 -40.22 15.73 19.27
CA ARG A 461 -41.35 15.17 20.05
C ARG A 461 -41.70 13.80 19.48
N GLN A 462 -41.85 12.81 20.35
CA GLN A 462 -42.29 11.48 19.96
C GLN A 462 -43.74 11.50 19.47
#